data_0cc5837b162428f64cab9a461268825d
#
_entry.id   0cc5837b162428f64cab9a461268825d
#
_cell.length_a   1.000
_cell.length_b   1.000
_cell.length_c   1.000
_cell.angle_alpha   90.00
_cell.angle_beta   90.00
_cell.angle_gamma   90.00
#
_symmetry.space_group_name_H-M   'P 1'
#
loop_
_entity.id
_entity.type
_entity.pdbx_description
1 polymer ?
#
loop_
_entity_poly.entity_id
_entity_poly.type
_entity_poly.pdbx_seq_one_letter_code
_entity_poly.pdbx_strand_id
1 'polypeptide(L)'
;MPLTLQLPDRQGRLQAYTLQGGTPVQPQGKPAFNRIAYSAAHVVADPRAAIDPWLQCAVDWDATIAYRRRLWSLGLGVAESMDTAQRGMGLDWPTSLELIRRSIDAAQDIPGAFLASGCGTDHLVLDEVKSVDDVIRGYEEQMEAIEKLGGKLIVMASRALARVAQGPADYEKVYDRILTQAKQPVVLHWLGEMFDPALAGYWGTRDVDRAMDTALGIIQAHAHKVDGIKISLLDKDKEIAMRRRLPTQGGADGHGVRMYTGDDFNYAELIAGDGAGTAPIHRQSDALLGIFDAIAPAASAALQELARGNTQRFHDILGPTVPLSRHIFAAPTRFYKTGVVFMAWLNGHQSHFTMVGGQQSTRSLVHLAELFRLADAAQLLEQPELAVHRMKTLLALHGIE
;
A
#
# COMPACT_ATOMS: atom_id res chain seq x y z
N MET A 1 30.86 -10.07 -17.58
CA MET A 1 30.95 -8.77 -18.28
C MET A 1 29.99 -7.80 -17.61
N PRO A 2 30.29 -6.51 -17.54
CA PRO A 2 29.33 -5.57 -16.98
C PRO A 2 28.03 -5.55 -17.81
N LEU A 3 26.90 -5.54 -17.13
CA LEU A 3 25.57 -5.47 -17.76
C LEU A 3 25.31 -4.03 -18.20
N THR A 4 25.20 -3.81 -19.51
CA THR A 4 25.01 -2.47 -20.09
C THR A 4 23.81 -2.47 -21.03
N LEU A 5 23.06 -1.35 -21.04
CA LEU A 5 21.92 -1.09 -21.93
C LEU A 5 21.79 0.41 -22.22
N GLN A 6 21.04 0.76 -23.26
CA GLN A 6 20.74 2.15 -23.60
C GLN A 6 19.46 2.56 -22.88
N LEU A 7 19.49 3.64 -22.11
CA LEU A 7 18.31 4.14 -21.41
C LEU A 7 18.03 5.60 -21.78
N PRO A 8 16.77 6.00 -22.02
CA PRO A 8 16.44 7.40 -22.22
C PRO A 8 16.69 8.22 -20.96
N ASP A 9 17.28 9.39 -21.10
CA ASP A 9 17.38 10.41 -20.06
C ASP A 9 16.05 11.22 -19.96
N ARG A 10 16.00 12.23 -19.08
CA ARG A 10 14.82 13.10 -18.90
C ARG A 10 14.42 13.88 -20.16
N GLN A 11 15.33 14.04 -21.11
CA GLN A 11 15.09 14.67 -22.40
C GLN A 11 14.79 13.65 -23.51
N GLY A 12 14.69 12.36 -23.18
CA GLY A 12 14.44 11.28 -24.14
C GLY A 12 15.66 10.83 -24.95
N ARG A 13 16.86 11.34 -24.66
CA ARG A 13 18.10 10.97 -25.37
C ARG A 13 18.64 9.67 -24.81
N LEU A 14 19.01 8.74 -25.68
CA LEU A 14 19.60 7.46 -25.29
C LEU A 14 21.03 7.64 -24.77
N GLN A 15 21.30 7.05 -23.62
CA GLN A 15 22.61 7.04 -22.98
C GLN A 15 22.95 5.63 -22.49
N ALA A 16 24.20 5.24 -22.67
CA ALA A 16 24.69 3.99 -22.15
C ALA A 16 24.63 4.01 -20.62
N TYR A 17 23.99 3.00 -20.05
CA TYR A 17 23.92 2.77 -18.60
C TYR A 17 24.51 1.40 -18.28
N THR A 18 25.50 1.38 -17.42
CA THR A 18 26.08 0.14 -16.86
C THR A 18 25.59 -0.02 -15.45
N LEU A 19 25.04 -1.20 -15.13
CA LEU A 19 24.58 -1.49 -13.77
C LEU A 19 25.73 -1.30 -12.78
N GLN A 20 25.42 -0.71 -11.63
CA GLN A 20 26.39 -0.48 -10.56
C GLN A 20 26.82 -1.80 -9.91
N GLY A 21 25.95 -2.80 -9.99
CA GLY A 21 26.15 -4.09 -9.36
C GLY A 21 25.93 -4.00 -7.83
N GLY A 22 26.00 -5.15 -7.20
CA GLY A 22 25.81 -5.29 -5.77
C GLY A 22 25.04 -6.57 -5.46
N THR A 23 25.02 -6.96 -4.21
CA THR A 23 24.21 -8.07 -3.74
C THR A 23 22.91 -7.52 -3.18
N PRO A 24 21.75 -7.90 -3.73
CA PRO A 24 20.47 -7.49 -3.20
C PRO A 24 20.34 -7.84 -1.72
N VAL A 25 19.85 -6.88 -0.95
CA VAL A 25 19.65 -7.09 0.49
C VAL A 25 18.54 -8.12 0.70
N GLN A 26 18.86 -9.15 1.49
CA GLN A 26 17.92 -10.21 1.84
C GLN A 26 17.84 -10.37 3.36
N PRO A 27 16.67 -10.69 3.93
CA PRO A 27 16.55 -11.02 5.34
C PRO A 27 17.33 -12.29 5.68
N GLN A 28 17.82 -12.38 6.91
CA GLN A 28 18.56 -13.54 7.39
C GLN A 28 17.75 -14.36 8.40
N GLY A 29 17.60 -15.63 8.12
CA GLY A 29 16.86 -16.56 8.97
C GLY A 29 15.36 -16.27 8.99
N LYS A 30 14.67 -16.72 10.06
CA LYS A 30 13.23 -16.49 10.22
C LYS A 30 12.96 -15.02 10.55
N PRO A 31 12.10 -14.33 9.78
CA PRO A 31 11.75 -12.94 10.07
C PRO A 31 11.11 -12.79 11.47
N ALA A 32 11.59 -11.80 12.22
CA ALA A 32 11.04 -11.42 13.50
C ALA A 32 11.12 -9.89 13.64
N PHE A 33 9.97 -9.26 13.81
CA PHE A 33 9.84 -7.81 13.85
C PHE A 33 9.29 -7.34 15.20
N ASN A 34 9.64 -6.13 15.58
CA ASN A 34 9.04 -5.40 16.71
C ASN A 34 8.06 -4.31 16.21
N ARG A 35 7.62 -4.42 14.99
CA ARG A 35 6.60 -3.61 14.31
C ARG A 35 5.60 -4.55 13.63
N ILE A 36 4.34 -4.14 13.57
CA ILE A 36 3.39 -4.73 12.63
C ILE A 36 3.66 -4.08 11.26
N ALA A 37 3.93 -4.90 10.26
CA ALA A 37 4.27 -4.40 8.94
C ALA A 37 3.42 -5.09 7.87
N TYR A 38 2.52 -4.33 7.27
CA TYR A 38 1.73 -4.74 6.11
C TYR A 38 2.35 -4.21 4.82
N SER A 39 2.41 -5.06 3.82
CA SER A 39 2.61 -4.68 2.41
C SER A 39 1.24 -4.60 1.74
N ALA A 40 0.89 -3.47 1.17
CA ALA A 40 -0.26 -3.39 0.28
C ALA A 40 0.14 -4.02 -1.06
N ALA A 41 -0.45 -5.18 -1.38
CA ALA A 41 0.02 -6.03 -2.47
C ALA A 41 -0.71 -5.75 -3.80
N HIS A 42 0.05 -5.73 -4.90
CA HIS A 42 -0.50 -5.64 -6.25
C HIS A 42 -1.21 -6.93 -6.68
N VAL A 43 -1.95 -6.89 -7.76
CA VAL A 43 -2.51 -8.05 -8.46
C VAL A 43 -1.79 -8.27 -9.78
N VAL A 44 -1.70 -9.52 -10.20
CA VAL A 44 -1.17 -9.89 -11.51
C VAL A 44 -2.35 -10.09 -12.47
N ALA A 45 -2.39 -9.31 -13.55
CA ALA A 45 -3.41 -9.49 -14.58
C ALA A 45 -3.20 -10.80 -15.34
N ASP A 46 -4.27 -11.39 -15.89
CA ASP A 46 -4.13 -12.49 -16.85
C ASP A 46 -3.99 -11.93 -18.28
N PRO A 47 -2.79 -11.97 -18.88
CA PRO A 47 -2.55 -11.40 -20.21
C PRO A 47 -3.12 -12.28 -21.35
N ARG A 48 -3.62 -13.48 -21.03
CA ARG A 48 -4.14 -14.44 -22.00
C ARG A 48 -5.67 -14.52 -21.98
N ALA A 49 -6.31 -13.82 -21.06
CA ALA A 49 -7.76 -13.76 -21.00
C ALA A 49 -8.32 -13.11 -22.27
N ALA A 50 -9.40 -13.70 -22.82
CA ALA A 50 -10.08 -13.19 -23.99
C ALA A 50 -11.04 -12.05 -23.59
N ILE A 51 -10.48 -10.94 -23.11
CA ILE A 51 -11.20 -9.76 -22.64
C ILE A 51 -10.66 -8.49 -23.31
N ASP A 52 -11.44 -7.42 -23.25
CA ASP A 52 -10.93 -6.06 -23.45
C ASP A 52 -10.39 -5.56 -22.10
N PRO A 53 -9.06 -5.45 -21.91
CA PRO A 53 -8.48 -5.15 -20.61
C PRO A 53 -8.79 -3.73 -20.10
N TRP A 54 -9.28 -2.84 -20.96
CA TRP A 54 -9.74 -1.53 -20.56
C TRP A 54 -11.12 -1.56 -19.88
N LEU A 55 -11.97 -2.52 -20.28
CA LEU A 55 -13.36 -2.61 -19.85
C LEU A 55 -13.63 -3.74 -18.86
N GLN A 56 -12.78 -4.75 -18.84
CA GLN A 56 -12.99 -5.97 -18.08
C GLN A 56 -11.74 -6.31 -17.27
N CYS A 57 -11.96 -7.00 -16.14
CA CYS A 57 -10.89 -7.44 -15.25
C CYS A 57 -10.66 -8.95 -15.40
N ALA A 58 -9.41 -9.34 -15.58
CA ALA A 58 -8.98 -10.74 -15.44
C ALA A 58 -7.69 -10.80 -14.62
N VAL A 59 -7.65 -11.70 -13.65
CA VAL A 59 -6.54 -11.86 -12.70
C VAL A 59 -5.92 -13.24 -12.87
N ASP A 60 -4.59 -13.28 -12.99
CA ASP A 60 -3.81 -14.51 -12.82
C ASP A 60 -3.76 -14.84 -11.32
N TRP A 61 -4.67 -15.71 -10.91
CA TRP A 61 -4.83 -16.06 -9.49
C TRP A 61 -3.61 -16.76 -8.90
N ASP A 62 -2.97 -17.62 -9.68
CA ASP A 62 -1.82 -18.40 -9.21
C ASP A 62 -0.62 -17.48 -8.96
N ALA A 63 -0.30 -16.61 -9.91
CA ALA A 63 0.78 -15.64 -9.75
C ALA A 63 0.45 -14.62 -8.63
N THR A 64 -0.79 -14.18 -8.55
CA THR A 64 -1.26 -13.24 -7.52
C THR A 64 -1.11 -13.83 -6.11
N ILE A 65 -1.56 -15.07 -5.90
CA ILE A 65 -1.44 -15.73 -4.59
C ILE A 65 0.00 -16.14 -4.28
N ALA A 66 0.77 -16.57 -5.29
CA ALA A 66 2.21 -16.85 -5.09
C ALA A 66 2.96 -15.62 -4.54
N TYR A 67 2.60 -14.42 -5.00
CA TYR A 67 3.20 -13.19 -4.48
C TYR A 67 2.82 -12.91 -3.02
N ARG A 68 1.56 -13.19 -2.59
CA ARG A 68 1.16 -13.11 -1.17
C ARG A 68 1.96 -14.08 -0.31
N ARG A 69 2.12 -15.32 -0.76
CA ARG A 69 2.95 -16.32 -0.07
C ARG A 69 4.40 -15.86 0.09
N ARG A 70 4.96 -15.19 -0.92
CA ARG A 70 6.27 -14.55 -0.84
C ARG A 70 6.31 -13.48 0.26
N LEU A 71 5.34 -12.56 0.32
CA LEU A 71 5.31 -11.53 1.36
C LEU A 71 5.26 -12.14 2.76
N TRP A 72 4.43 -13.16 2.98
CA TRP A 72 4.37 -13.88 4.26
C TRP A 72 5.68 -14.59 4.59
N SER A 73 6.36 -15.18 3.61
CA SER A 73 7.67 -15.80 3.83
C SER A 73 8.74 -14.80 4.28
N LEU A 74 8.57 -13.52 3.92
CA LEU A 74 9.39 -12.41 4.36
C LEU A 74 8.92 -11.80 5.69
N GLY A 75 7.90 -12.37 6.35
CA GLY A 75 7.34 -11.91 7.62
C GLY A 75 6.43 -10.68 7.51
N LEU A 76 6.14 -10.22 6.30
CA LEU A 76 5.23 -9.10 6.07
C LEU A 76 3.78 -9.59 6.06
N GLY A 77 2.88 -8.85 6.69
CA GLY A 77 1.44 -9.02 6.50
C GLY A 77 1.01 -8.50 5.13
N VAL A 78 -0.15 -8.93 4.67
CA VAL A 78 -0.75 -8.45 3.43
C VAL A 78 -1.92 -7.52 3.73
N ALA A 79 -1.84 -6.27 3.27
CA ALA A 79 -2.99 -5.38 3.18
C ALA A 79 -3.67 -5.67 1.83
N GLU A 80 -4.72 -6.51 1.91
CA GLU A 80 -5.33 -7.13 0.74
C GLU A 80 -6.39 -6.24 0.11
N SER A 81 -6.43 -6.27 -1.22
CA SER A 81 -7.45 -5.60 -2.01
C SER A 81 -7.59 -4.11 -1.68
N MET A 82 -6.44 -3.44 -1.55
CA MET A 82 -6.33 -2.00 -1.37
C MET A 82 -6.16 -1.30 -2.73
N ASP A 83 -5.87 -0.01 -2.70
CA ASP A 83 -5.57 0.76 -3.92
C ASP A 83 -4.32 0.27 -4.67
N THR A 84 -3.34 -0.35 -4.00
CA THR A 84 -2.19 -1.01 -4.67
C THR A 84 -2.65 -2.18 -5.56
N ALA A 85 -3.69 -2.91 -5.16
CA ALA A 85 -4.34 -3.94 -5.97
C ALA A 85 -5.25 -3.34 -7.06
N GLN A 86 -5.18 -2.05 -7.30
CA GLN A 86 -5.98 -1.30 -8.28
C GLN A 86 -7.49 -1.24 -7.95
N ARG A 87 -7.86 -1.32 -6.68
CA ARG A 87 -9.24 -1.14 -6.22
C ARG A 87 -9.79 0.21 -6.69
N GLY A 88 -10.93 0.18 -7.40
CA GLY A 88 -11.50 1.38 -8.02
C GLY A 88 -10.69 1.95 -9.21
N MET A 89 -9.69 1.22 -9.71
CA MET A 89 -8.87 1.55 -10.87
C MET A 89 -8.63 0.32 -11.79
N GLY A 90 -9.67 -0.48 -11.99
CA GLY A 90 -9.65 -1.68 -12.81
C GLY A 90 -10.06 -2.95 -12.05
N LEU A 91 -9.78 -3.04 -10.74
CA LEU A 91 -10.25 -4.14 -9.91
C LEU A 91 -11.61 -3.76 -9.30
N ASP A 92 -12.67 -4.49 -9.69
CA ASP A 92 -14.01 -4.30 -9.18
C ASP A 92 -14.28 -5.03 -7.85
N TRP A 93 -15.44 -4.78 -7.23
CA TRP A 93 -15.76 -5.37 -5.94
C TRP A 93 -15.91 -6.92 -5.99
N PRO A 94 -16.60 -7.52 -6.96
CA PRO A 94 -16.69 -8.99 -7.03
C PRO A 94 -15.31 -9.66 -7.13
N THR A 95 -14.42 -9.13 -7.98
CA THR A 95 -13.06 -9.64 -8.13
C THR A 95 -12.22 -9.37 -6.87
N SER A 96 -12.44 -8.24 -6.21
CA SER A 96 -11.81 -7.91 -4.93
C SER A 96 -12.22 -8.87 -3.82
N LEU A 97 -13.50 -9.24 -3.73
CA LEU A 97 -13.99 -10.20 -2.75
C LEU A 97 -13.41 -11.60 -2.99
N GLU A 98 -13.32 -12.03 -4.26
CA GLU A 98 -12.67 -13.30 -4.62
C GLU A 98 -11.17 -13.29 -4.28
N LEU A 99 -10.48 -12.17 -4.49
CA LEU A 99 -9.08 -12.00 -4.09
C LEU A 99 -8.92 -12.14 -2.56
N ILE A 100 -9.79 -11.49 -1.80
CA ILE A 100 -9.79 -11.58 -0.33
C ILE A 100 -10.01 -13.02 0.12
N ARG A 101 -11.00 -13.70 -0.45
CA ARG A 101 -11.29 -15.10 -0.14
C ARG A 101 -10.08 -16.01 -0.38
N ARG A 102 -9.48 -15.92 -1.58
CA ARG A 102 -8.30 -16.73 -1.95
C ARG A 102 -7.09 -16.43 -1.06
N SER A 103 -6.90 -15.19 -0.68
CA SER A 103 -5.79 -14.79 0.20
C SER A 103 -5.99 -15.29 1.63
N ILE A 104 -7.23 -15.26 2.15
CA ILE A 104 -7.57 -15.84 3.45
C ILE A 104 -7.31 -17.36 3.43
N ASP A 105 -7.81 -18.06 2.40
CA ASP A 105 -7.61 -19.51 2.24
C ASP A 105 -6.11 -19.85 2.17
N ALA A 106 -5.34 -19.09 1.39
CA ALA A 106 -3.90 -19.31 1.23
C ALA A 106 -3.08 -19.03 2.50
N ALA A 107 -3.55 -18.15 3.37
CA ALA A 107 -2.88 -17.81 4.62
C ALA A 107 -3.04 -18.91 5.69
N GLN A 108 -4.10 -19.72 5.63
CA GLN A 108 -4.38 -20.76 6.64
C GLN A 108 -3.25 -21.79 6.75
N ASP A 109 -2.59 -22.09 5.64
CA ASP A 109 -1.53 -23.11 5.57
C ASP A 109 -0.14 -22.56 5.93
N ILE A 110 -0.01 -21.27 6.24
CA ILE A 110 1.28 -20.61 6.46
C ILE A 110 1.38 -20.10 7.90
N PRO A 111 2.21 -20.74 8.74
CA PRO A 111 2.39 -20.33 10.12
C PRO A 111 2.88 -18.87 10.23
N GLY A 112 2.11 -18.02 10.91
CA GLY A 112 2.44 -16.62 11.11
C GLY A 112 2.02 -15.70 9.95
N ALA A 113 1.37 -16.22 8.91
CA ALA A 113 0.74 -15.38 7.90
C ALA A 113 -0.42 -14.57 8.51
N PHE A 114 -0.50 -13.31 8.14
CA PHE A 114 -1.60 -12.44 8.55
C PHE A 114 -1.96 -11.49 7.41
N LEU A 115 -3.23 -11.11 7.38
CA LEU A 115 -3.74 -10.15 6.41
C LEU A 115 -4.90 -9.36 7.02
N ALA A 116 -5.14 -8.18 6.44
CA ALA A 116 -6.34 -7.40 6.66
C ALA A 116 -6.80 -6.86 5.30
N SER A 117 -8.10 -6.75 5.09
CA SER A 117 -8.68 -6.54 3.77
C SER A 117 -9.36 -5.19 3.65
N GLY A 118 -9.16 -4.53 2.52
CA GLY A 118 -9.81 -3.27 2.19
C GLY A 118 -11.32 -3.41 2.12
N CYS A 119 -12.02 -2.59 2.90
CA CYS A 119 -13.45 -2.47 2.95
C CYS A 119 -13.83 -1.02 2.63
N GLY A 120 -14.73 -0.80 1.68
CA GLY A 120 -15.09 0.53 1.22
C GLY A 120 -16.48 0.62 0.65
N THR A 121 -16.69 1.55 -0.27
CA THR A 121 -17.97 1.81 -0.93
C THR A 121 -17.80 1.97 -2.44
N ASP A 122 -16.72 1.46 -2.98
CA ASP A 122 -16.32 1.64 -4.37
C ASP A 122 -17.20 0.91 -5.39
N HIS A 123 -18.07 -0.01 -4.93
CA HIS A 123 -19.11 -0.66 -5.74
C HIS A 123 -20.35 0.23 -5.96
N LEU A 124 -20.49 1.31 -5.16
CA LEU A 124 -21.61 2.23 -5.32
C LEU A 124 -21.44 3.09 -6.59
N VAL A 125 -22.51 3.24 -7.35
CA VAL A 125 -22.58 4.22 -8.43
C VAL A 125 -22.72 5.61 -7.82
N LEU A 126 -21.67 6.42 -7.90
CA LEU A 126 -21.58 7.71 -7.18
C LEU A 126 -22.78 8.64 -7.45
N ASP A 127 -23.33 8.64 -8.69
CA ASP A 127 -24.47 9.49 -9.04
C ASP A 127 -25.78 9.04 -8.43
N GLU A 128 -25.88 7.79 -7.97
CA GLU A 128 -27.04 7.22 -7.30
C GLU A 128 -27.01 7.43 -5.78
N VAL A 129 -25.85 7.71 -5.19
CA VAL A 129 -25.69 7.99 -3.75
C VAL A 129 -26.28 9.36 -3.43
N LYS A 130 -27.27 9.42 -2.54
CA LYS A 130 -28.00 10.64 -2.18
C LYS A 130 -27.82 11.06 -0.72
N SER A 131 -27.39 10.13 0.13
CA SER A 131 -27.33 10.36 1.58
C SER A 131 -26.19 9.60 2.23
N VAL A 132 -25.84 9.98 3.45
CA VAL A 132 -24.87 9.23 4.29
C VAL A 132 -25.39 7.84 4.65
N ASP A 133 -26.73 7.63 4.66
CA ASP A 133 -27.31 6.30 4.92
C ASP A 133 -27.08 5.34 3.74
N ASP A 134 -26.98 5.84 2.50
CA ASP A 134 -26.54 5.03 1.35
C ASP A 134 -25.10 4.59 1.50
N VAL A 135 -24.24 5.49 2.00
CA VAL A 135 -22.82 5.20 2.28
C VAL A 135 -22.68 4.14 3.37
N ILE A 136 -23.46 4.27 4.45
CA ILE A 136 -23.48 3.28 5.54
C ILE A 136 -23.84 1.90 4.99
N ARG A 137 -24.90 1.78 4.20
CA ARG A 137 -25.29 0.49 3.58
C ARG A 137 -24.19 -0.08 2.69
N GLY A 138 -23.50 0.77 1.92
CA GLY A 138 -22.37 0.33 1.10
C GLY A 138 -21.23 -0.23 1.92
N TYR A 139 -20.88 0.41 3.03
CA TYR A 139 -19.88 -0.14 3.95
C TYR A 139 -20.34 -1.45 4.58
N GLU A 140 -21.59 -1.49 5.08
CA GLU A 140 -22.18 -2.68 5.71
C GLU A 140 -22.14 -3.90 4.79
N GLU A 141 -22.45 -3.73 3.50
CA GLU A 141 -22.38 -4.80 2.50
C GLU A 141 -20.98 -5.41 2.39
N GLN A 142 -19.95 -4.56 2.25
CA GLN A 142 -18.59 -5.05 2.12
C GLN A 142 -18.03 -5.60 3.45
N MET A 143 -18.34 -4.96 4.58
CA MET A 143 -17.96 -5.44 5.90
C MET A 143 -18.53 -6.83 6.16
N GLU A 144 -19.83 -7.02 5.94
CA GLU A 144 -20.48 -8.30 6.15
C GLU A 144 -19.88 -9.41 5.28
N ALA A 145 -19.61 -9.11 4.01
CA ALA A 145 -19.01 -10.06 3.09
C ALA A 145 -17.61 -10.50 3.52
N ILE A 146 -16.75 -9.56 3.92
CA ILE A 146 -15.38 -9.86 4.38
C ILE A 146 -15.41 -10.59 5.73
N GLU A 147 -16.23 -10.14 6.67
CA GLU A 147 -16.34 -10.76 8.00
C GLU A 147 -16.94 -12.18 7.96
N LYS A 148 -17.80 -12.50 6.98
CA LYS A 148 -18.26 -13.86 6.73
C LYS A 148 -17.14 -14.81 6.32
N LEU A 149 -16.09 -14.29 5.67
CA LEU A 149 -14.87 -15.04 5.35
C LEU A 149 -13.88 -15.12 6.52
N GLY A 150 -14.19 -14.50 7.68
CA GLY A 150 -13.28 -14.40 8.82
C GLY A 150 -12.21 -13.33 8.66
N GLY A 151 -12.33 -12.45 7.66
CA GLY A 151 -11.34 -11.41 7.36
C GLY A 151 -11.37 -10.25 8.36
N LYS A 152 -10.18 -9.67 8.63
CA LYS A 152 -10.02 -8.39 9.32
C LYS A 152 -10.18 -7.24 8.33
N LEU A 153 -10.68 -6.10 8.83
CA LEU A 153 -11.04 -4.96 7.99
C LEU A 153 -9.99 -3.85 8.01
N ILE A 154 -9.70 -3.31 6.83
CA ILE A 154 -9.12 -1.97 6.66
C ILE A 154 -10.22 -1.10 6.07
N VAL A 155 -10.77 -0.19 6.87
CA VAL A 155 -11.86 0.70 6.43
C VAL A 155 -11.27 1.82 5.61
N MET A 156 -11.46 1.73 4.29
CA MET A 156 -10.91 2.69 3.32
C MET A 156 -11.77 3.96 3.27
N ALA A 157 -11.13 5.10 2.96
CA ALA A 157 -11.84 6.35 2.70
C ALA A 157 -12.84 6.18 1.53
N SER A 158 -14.03 6.75 1.68
CA SER A 158 -15.14 6.63 0.73
C SER A 158 -15.30 7.88 -0.12
N ARG A 159 -15.21 7.74 -1.44
CA ARG A 159 -15.57 8.81 -2.40
C ARG A 159 -17.04 9.20 -2.27
N ALA A 160 -17.90 8.22 -2.01
CA ALA A 160 -19.32 8.45 -1.82
C ALA A 160 -19.59 9.32 -0.58
N LEU A 161 -18.90 9.04 0.54
CA LEU A 161 -18.98 9.86 1.75
C LEU A 161 -18.46 11.28 1.50
N ALA A 162 -17.27 11.42 0.91
CA ALA A 162 -16.71 12.72 0.59
C ALA A 162 -17.63 13.58 -0.29
N ARG A 163 -18.44 12.94 -1.15
CA ARG A 163 -19.39 13.62 -2.03
C ARG A 163 -20.66 14.10 -1.32
N VAL A 164 -21.22 13.30 -0.40
CA VAL A 164 -22.53 13.59 0.20
C VAL A 164 -22.46 14.26 1.57
N ALA A 165 -21.33 14.14 2.26
CA ALA A 165 -21.14 14.73 3.58
C ALA A 165 -21.16 16.25 3.53
N GLN A 166 -21.86 16.87 4.48
CA GLN A 166 -21.96 18.32 4.63
C GLN A 166 -20.96 18.89 5.65
N GLY A 167 -20.35 18.02 6.46
CA GLY A 167 -19.39 18.40 7.48
C GLY A 167 -18.98 17.26 8.39
N PRO A 168 -18.20 17.54 9.45
CA PRO A 168 -17.67 16.52 10.36
C PRO A 168 -18.71 15.57 10.96
N ALA A 169 -19.90 16.09 11.33
CA ALA A 169 -20.98 15.31 11.94
C ALA A 169 -21.46 14.14 11.06
N ASP A 170 -21.39 14.27 9.73
CA ASP A 170 -21.74 13.18 8.82
C ASP A 170 -20.70 12.08 8.85
N TYR A 171 -19.43 12.42 8.97
CA TYR A 171 -18.35 11.45 9.18
C TYR A 171 -18.52 10.73 10.53
N GLU A 172 -18.76 11.47 11.60
CA GLU A 172 -19.04 10.91 12.93
C GLU A 172 -20.20 9.90 12.85
N LYS A 173 -21.33 10.28 12.23
CA LYS A 173 -22.50 9.38 12.06
C LYS A 173 -22.14 8.08 11.32
N VAL A 174 -21.42 8.18 10.20
CA VAL A 174 -21.05 7.00 9.40
C VAL A 174 -20.09 6.11 10.18
N TYR A 175 -19.02 6.66 10.72
CA TYR A 175 -18.01 5.87 11.43
C TYR A 175 -18.52 5.32 12.76
N ASP A 176 -19.37 6.04 13.49
CA ASP A 176 -20.08 5.52 14.69
C ASP A 176 -20.83 4.23 14.34
N ARG A 177 -21.62 4.29 13.25
CA ARG A 177 -22.41 3.13 12.83
C ARG A 177 -21.55 1.94 12.42
N ILE A 178 -20.55 2.13 11.54
CA ILE A 178 -19.76 1.02 11.02
C ILE A 178 -18.79 0.45 12.08
N LEU A 179 -18.23 1.29 12.96
CA LEU A 179 -17.36 0.83 14.04
C LEU A 179 -18.13 0.05 15.10
N THR A 180 -19.32 0.51 15.48
CA THR A 180 -20.16 -0.17 16.47
C THR A 180 -20.45 -1.62 16.06
N GLN A 181 -20.71 -1.87 14.77
CA GLN A 181 -21.08 -3.23 14.29
C GLN A 181 -19.88 -4.10 13.93
N ALA A 182 -18.67 -3.54 13.70
CA ALA A 182 -17.49 -4.32 13.36
C ALA A 182 -17.25 -5.44 14.41
N LYS A 183 -17.05 -6.68 13.94
CA LYS A 183 -16.87 -7.86 14.82
C LYS A 183 -15.48 -7.89 15.45
N GLN A 184 -14.49 -7.36 14.76
CA GLN A 184 -13.10 -7.29 15.23
C GLN A 184 -12.60 -5.84 15.08
N PRO A 185 -11.57 -5.45 15.83
CA PRO A 185 -10.93 -4.16 15.66
C PRO A 185 -10.41 -3.96 14.24
N VAL A 186 -10.67 -2.77 13.70
CA VAL A 186 -10.37 -2.40 12.32
C VAL A 186 -9.17 -1.47 12.22
N VAL A 187 -8.51 -1.45 11.07
CA VAL A 187 -7.59 -0.36 10.70
C VAL A 187 -8.38 0.68 9.92
N LEU A 188 -8.35 1.93 10.36
CA LEU A 188 -8.88 3.04 9.58
C LEU A 188 -7.86 3.48 8.54
N HIS A 189 -8.31 3.90 7.35
CA HIS A 189 -7.41 4.42 6.32
C HIS A 189 -7.81 5.83 5.89
N TRP A 190 -6.99 6.80 6.25
CA TRP A 190 -7.06 8.16 5.74
C TRP A 190 -6.17 8.30 4.51
N LEU A 191 -6.80 8.32 3.33
CA LEU A 191 -6.12 8.51 2.04
C LEU A 191 -6.19 9.98 1.64
N GLY A 192 -5.05 10.59 1.35
CA GLY A 192 -4.95 11.99 0.93
C GLY A 192 -5.39 12.23 -0.53
N GLU A 193 -5.77 13.47 -0.82
CA GLU A 193 -6.21 13.89 -2.15
C GLU A 193 -5.15 13.75 -3.25
N MET A 194 -3.85 13.66 -2.89
CA MET A 194 -2.78 13.38 -3.84
C MET A 194 -2.88 11.96 -4.45
N PHE A 195 -3.46 11.01 -3.72
CA PHE A 195 -3.76 9.66 -4.21
C PHE A 195 -5.11 9.59 -4.92
N ASP A 196 -6.10 10.35 -4.43
CA ASP A 196 -7.44 10.38 -4.99
C ASP A 196 -8.09 11.75 -4.80
N PRO A 197 -8.13 12.59 -5.85
CA PRO A 197 -8.70 13.95 -5.76
C PRO A 197 -10.18 13.97 -5.33
N ALA A 198 -10.92 12.87 -5.50
CA ALA A 198 -12.32 12.79 -5.03
C ALA A 198 -12.43 12.75 -3.50
N LEU A 199 -11.33 12.59 -2.78
CA LEU A 199 -11.28 12.60 -1.32
C LEU A 199 -10.85 13.94 -0.73
N ALA A 200 -10.77 15.00 -1.56
CA ALA A 200 -10.43 16.34 -1.07
C ALA A 200 -11.40 16.79 0.03
N GLY A 201 -10.86 17.21 1.18
CA GLY A 201 -11.67 17.61 2.33
C GLY A 201 -12.24 16.45 3.14
N TYR A 202 -11.68 15.26 3.04
CA TYR A 202 -12.08 14.11 3.87
C TYR A 202 -12.04 14.49 5.37
N TRP A 203 -12.93 13.91 6.16
CA TRP A 203 -13.27 14.27 7.53
C TRP A 203 -14.02 15.59 7.68
N GLY A 204 -14.59 16.12 6.58
CA GLY A 204 -15.51 17.25 6.56
C GLY A 204 -14.86 18.63 6.45
N THR A 205 -13.55 18.70 6.21
CA THR A 205 -12.83 19.95 6.01
C THR A 205 -11.53 19.76 5.23
N ARG A 206 -11.08 20.81 4.51
CA ARG A 206 -9.77 20.85 3.84
C ARG A 206 -8.62 21.25 4.78
N ASP A 207 -8.93 21.77 5.95
CA ASP A 207 -7.95 22.03 6.98
C ASP A 207 -7.54 20.70 7.62
N VAL A 208 -6.32 20.27 7.38
CA VAL A 208 -5.81 18.94 7.82
C VAL A 208 -5.81 18.83 9.36
N ASP A 209 -5.55 19.89 10.09
CA ASP A 209 -5.54 19.86 11.56
C ASP A 209 -6.95 19.68 12.12
N ARG A 210 -7.94 20.36 11.55
CA ARG A 210 -9.36 20.16 11.91
C ARG A 210 -9.87 18.80 11.45
N ALA A 211 -9.45 18.31 10.28
CA ALA A 211 -9.75 16.97 9.82
C ALA A 211 -9.18 15.91 10.79
N MET A 212 -7.99 16.15 11.31
CA MET A 212 -7.37 15.32 12.34
C MET A 212 -8.18 15.32 13.64
N ASP A 213 -8.73 16.47 14.06
CA ASP A 213 -9.59 16.56 15.25
C ASP A 213 -10.85 15.70 15.09
N THR A 214 -11.48 15.71 13.91
CA THR A 214 -12.64 14.86 13.61
C THR A 214 -12.26 13.37 13.67
N ALA A 215 -11.18 12.97 13.00
CA ALA A 215 -10.72 11.58 13.00
C ALA A 215 -10.36 11.09 14.41
N LEU A 216 -9.67 11.91 15.21
CA LEU A 216 -9.32 11.59 16.59
C LEU A 216 -10.53 11.50 17.50
N GLY A 217 -11.54 12.36 17.33
CA GLY A 217 -12.80 12.28 18.07
C GLY A 217 -13.51 10.93 17.86
N ILE A 218 -13.61 10.50 16.60
CA ILE A 218 -14.18 9.20 16.22
C ILE A 218 -13.35 8.05 16.83
N ILE A 219 -12.03 8.08 16.69
CA ILE A 219 -11.14 7.05 17.23
C ILE A 219 -11.27 6.98 18.75
N GLN A 220 -11.33 8.12 19.44
CA GLN A 220 -11.45 8.16 20.89
C GLN A 220 -12.77 7.56 21.39
N ALA A 221 -13.88 7.85 20.69
CA ALA A 221 -15.19 7.30 21.01
C ALA A 221 -15.25 5.77 20.84
N HIS A 222 -14.47 5.22 19.90
CA HIS A 222 -14.48 3.81 19.52
C HIS A 222 -13.12 3.12 19.67
N ALA A 223 -12.27 3.54 20.60
CA ALA A 223 -10.89 3.05 20.70
C ALA A 223 -10.79 1.51 20.76
N HIS A 224 -11.75 0.84 21.43
CA HIS A 224 -11.82 -0.61 21.52
C HIS A 224 -12.17 -1.33 20.21
N LYS A 225 -12.64 -0.61 19.20
CA LYS A 225 -12.96 -1.08 17.85
C LYS A 225 -11.91 -0.70 16.81
N VAL A 226 -10.88 0.05 17.21
CA VAL A 226 -9.85 0.54 16.30
C VAL A 226 -8.50 -0.05 16.71
N ASP A 227 -7.94 -0.92 15.87
CA ASP A 227 -6.57 -1.41 16.02
C ASP A 227 -5.56 -0.29 15.75
N GLY A 228 -5.82 0.50 14.72
CA GLY A 228 -5.00 1.64 14.36
C GLY A 228 -5.57 2.46 13.23
N ILE A 229 -4.86 3.54 12.92
CA ILE A 229 -5.12 4.35 11.73
C ILE A 229 -3.90 4.39 10.82
N LYS A 230 -4.12 4.14 9.52
CA LYS A 230 -3.16 4.42 8.45
C LYS A 230 -3.39 5.82 7.92
N ILE A 231 -2.32 6.61 7.83
CA ILE A 231 -2.36 7.92 7.18
C ILE A 231 -1.49 7.91 5.93
N SER A 232 -2.05 8.31 4.79
CA SER A 232 -1.36 8.46 3.52
C SER A 232 -1.48 9.90 3.03
N LEU A 233 -0.82 10.83 3.72
CA LEU A 233 -0.78 12.25 3.40
C LEU A 233 0.55 12.71 2.80
N LEU A 234 1.59 11.86 2.82
CA LEU A 234 2.97 12.18 2.43
C LEU A 234 3.54 13.39 3.19
N ASP A 235 3.11 13.55 4.44
CA ASP A 235 3.50 14.60 5.38
C ASP A 235 3.82 13.98 6.74
N LYS A 236 5.11 13.78 7.01
CA LYS A 236 5.58 13.15 8.24
C LYS A 236 5.21 13.93 9.51
N ASP A 237 5.17 15.27 9.42
CA ASP A 237 4.91 16.10 10.59
C ASP A 237 3.44 15.98 11.02
N LYS A 238 2.53 15.87 10.06
CA LYS A 238 1.10 15.58 10.33
C LYS A 238 0.91 14.18 10.90
N GLU A 239 1.64 13.17 10.39
CA GLU A 239 1.58 11.82 10.96
C GLU A 239 2.10 11.80 12.41
N ILE A 240 3.24 12.42 12.68
CA ILE A 240 3.81 12.51 14.03
C ILE A 240 2.86 13.25 14.97
N ALA A 241 2.25 14.37 14.51
CA ALA A 241 1.30 15.12 15.31
C ALA A 241 0.07 14.27 15.69
N MET A 242 -0.49 13.52 14.74
CA MET A 242 -1.61 12.62 15.02
C MET A 242 -1.19 11.46 15.92
N ARG A 243 -0.06 10.80 15.63
CA ARG A 243 0.47 9.68 16.42
C ARG A 243 0.56 10.01 17.91
N ARG A 244 1.02 11.21 18.23
CA ARG A 244 1.14 11.69 19.63
C ARG A 244 -0.19 11.96 20.32
N ARG A 245 -1.28 12.02 19.58
CA ARG A 245 -2.64 12.29 20.07
C ARG A 245 -3.54 11.06 20.10
N LEU A 246 -3.09 9.93 19.55
CA LEU A 246 -3.86 8.70 19.57
C LEU A 246 -4.09 8.18 21.00
N PRO A 247 -5.22 7.50 21.28
CA PRO A 247 -5.49 6.91 22.59
C PRO A 247 -4.40 5.91 22.99
N THR A 248 -3.90 6.04 24.22
CA THR A 248 -2.87 5.15 24.80
C THR A 248 -3.45 3.97 25.54
N GLN A 249 -4.77 3.96 25.74
CA GLN A 249 -5.54 2.91 26.41
C GLN A 249 -6.81 2.61 25.62
N GLY A 250 -7.40 1.47 25.90
CA GLY A 250 -8.69 1.10 25.28
C GLY A 250 -8.59 0.60 23.84
N GLY A 251 -7.40 0.49 23.26
CA GLY A 251 -7.21 -0.17 21.97
C GLY A 251 -7.47 -1.68 22.03
N ALA A 252 -7.49 -2.31 20.89
CA ALA A 252 -7.89 -3.72 20.68
C ALA A 252 -7.20 -4.72 21.60
N ASP A 253 -5.91 -4.53 21.86
CA ASP A 253 -5.06 -5.42 22.65
C ASP A 253 -4.76 -4.83 24.04
N GLY A 254 -5.48 -3.80 24.48
CA GLY A 254 -5.18 -3.06 25.69
C GLY A 254 -3.97 -2.13 25.60
N HIS A 255 -3.35 -2.01 24.43
CA HIS A 255 -2.13 -1.25 24.22
C HIS A 255 -2.33 0.14 23.59
N GLY A 256 -3.55 0.61 23.42
CA GLY A 256 -3.88 1.85 22.73
C GLY A 256 -3.99 1.68 21.20
N VAL A 257 -4.31 2.76 20.52
CA VAL A 257 -4.54 2.77 19.06
C VAL A 257 -3.23 3.05 18.31
N ARG A 258 -2.90 2.21 17.35
CA ARG A 258 -1.64 2.28 16.59
C ARG A 258 -1.66 3.35 15.51
N MET A 259 -0.49 3.91 15.21
CA MET A 259 -0.25 4.61 13.97
C MET A 259 0.39 3.64 12.97
N TYR A 260 -0.24 3.45 11.82
CA TYR A 260 0.36 2.80 10.67
C TYR A 260 0.81 3.87 9.68
N THR A 261 2.12 3.98 9.45
CA THR A 261 2.57 4.90 8.42
C THR A 261 2.09 4.43 7.03
N GLY A 262 1.51 5.35 6.30
CA GLY A 262 1.20 5.25 4.87
C GLY A 262 1.99 6.28 4.07
N ASP A 263 3.03 6.85 4.66
CA ASP A 263 3.89 7.84 4.03
C ASP A 263 5.03 7.14 3.27
N ASP A 264 4.81 6.91 1.99
CA ASP A 264 5.77 6.27 1.09
C ASP A 264 7.00 7.17 0.79
N PHE A 265 7.11 8.37 1.37
CA PHE A 265 8.26 9.28 1.25
C PHE A 265 9.19 9.28 2.46
N ASN A 266 8.62 9.07 3.67
CA ASN A 266 9.33 9.25 4.93
C ASN A 266 9.25 8.02 5.85
N TYR A 267 8.81 6.87 5.33
CA TYR A 267 8.55 5.64 6.08
C TYR A 267 9.73 5.18 6.96
N ALA A 268 10.97 5.33 6.50
CA ALA A 268 12.13 4.90 7.28
C ALA A 268 12.25 5.67 8.61
N GLU A 269 12.05 7.00 8.59
CA GLU A 269 12.08 7.82 9.80
C GLU A 269 10.87 7.53 10.71
N LEU A 270 9.68 7.38 10.13
CA LEU A 270 8.43 7.16 10.86
C LEU A 270 8.39 5.81 11.57
N ILE A 271 8.91 4.76 10.92
CA ILE A 271 9.01 3.40 11.51
C ILE A 271 10.09 3.33 12.59
N ALA A 272 11.26 3.94 12.36
CA ALA A 272 12.29 4.03 13.39
C ALA A 272 11.77 4.79 14.62
N GLY A 273 11.04 5.87 14.35
CA GLY A 273 10.51 6.77 15.36
C GLY A 273 11.53 7.75 15.90
N ASP A 274 11.07 8.72 16.66
CA ASP A 274 11.88 9.78 17.28
C ASP A 274 12.18 9.51 18.76
N GLY A 275 11.68 8.40 19.30
CA GLY A 275 11.78 8.07 20.73
C GLY A 275 11.01 9.02 21.64
N ALA A 276 10.39 10.08 21.10
CA ALA A 276 9.62 11.07 21.84
C ALA A 276 8.15 10.64 21.98
N GLY A 277 7.52 11.02 23.06
CA GLY A 277 6.11 10.71 23.35
C GLY A 277 5.90 10.17 24.75
N THR A 278 4.69 10.35 25.27
CA THR A 278 4.32 9.98 26.63
C THR A 278 4.10 8.49 26.80
N ALA A 279 3.77 7.78 25.71
CA ALA A 279 3.57 6.34 25.70
C ALA A 279 4.43 5.68 24.62
N PRO A 280 4.81 4.40 24.76
CA PRO A 280 5.60 3.67 23.75
C PRO A 280 4.99 3.73 22.36
N ILE A 281 3.68 3.58 22.23
CA ILE A 281 2.92 3.61 20.97
C ILE A 281 3.02 4.97 20.24
N HIS A 282 3.34 6.05 20.94
CA HIS A 282 3.52 7.38 20.36
C HIS A 282 4.92 7.63 19.81
N ARG A 283 5.88 6.73 20.06
CA ARG A 283 7.30 6.95 19.76
C ARG A 283 7.68 6.54 18.35
N GLN A 284 6.90 5.65 17.74
CA GLN A 284 7.15 5.09 16.42
C GLN A 284 5.85 4.71 15.73
N SER A 285 5.89 4.52 14.41
CA SER A 285 4.79 3.98 13.64
C SER A 285 5.02 2.51 13.31
N ASP A 286 3.94 1.74 13.27
CA ASP A 286 3.87 0.49 12.52
C ASP A 286 3.80 0.82 11.01
N ALA A 287 3.74 -0.16 10.12
CA ALA A 287 3.78 0.09 8.68
C ALA A 287 2.58 -0.54 7.96
N LEU A 288 1.96 0.23 7.05
CA LEU A 288 1.04 -0.28 6.05
C LEU A 288 1.30 0.49 4.75
N LEU A 289 2.21 -0.01 3.91
CA LEU A 289 2.84 0.74 2.84
C LEU A 289 2.68 0.06 1.48
N GLY A 290 2.44 0.88 0.45
CA GLY A 290 2.46 0.46 -0.95
C GLY A 290 3.86 0.15 -1.44
N ILE A 291 4.86 0.93 -1.00
CA ILE A 291 6.25 0.69 -1.40
C ILE A 291 6.81 -0.65 -0.91
N PHE A 292 6.31 -1.19 0.20
CA PHE A 292 6.79 -2.47 0.72
C PHE A 292 6.57 -3.65 -0.24
N ASP A 293 5.63 -3.53 -1.16
CA ASP A 293 5.50 -4.47 -2.28
C ASP A 293 6.76 -4.47 -3.15
N ALA A 294 7.20 -3.31 -3.60
CA ALA A 294 8.33 -3.18 -4.51
C ALA A 294 9.70 -3.44 -3.88
N ILE A 295 9.82 -3.33 -2.55
CA ILE A 295 11.08 -3.45 -1.81
C ILE A 295 11.03 -4.53 -0.71
N ALA A 296 10.14 -5.51 -0.82
CA ALA A 296 9.80 -6.43 0.26
C ALA A 296 11.01 -7.10 0.95
N PRO A 297 12.05 -7.61 0.24
CA PRO A 297 13.22 -8.19 0.89
C PRO A 297 14.01 -7.17 1.72
N ALA A 298 14.21 -5.96 1.20
CA ALA A 298 14.91 -4.89 1.91
C ALA A 298 14.12 -4.42 3.13
N ALA A 299 12.80 -4.27 3.00
CA ALA A 299 11.92 -3.94 4.11
C ALA A 299 11.99 -4.98 5.23
N SER A 300 11.92 -6.26 4.87
CA SER A 300 12.05 -7.38 5.82
C SER A 300 13.40 -7.36 6.54
N ALA A 301 14.50 -7.24 5.79
CA ALA A 301 15.84 -7.19 6.37
C ALA A 301 16.03 -6.01 7.32
N ALA A 302 15.54 -4.83 6.93
CA ALA A 302 15.62 -3.63 7.76
C ALA A 302 14.81 -3.79 9.06
N LEU A 303 13.58 -4.28 8.98
CA LEU A 303 12.74 -4.51 10.16
C LEU A 303 13.35 -5.53 11.12
N GLN A 304 14.06 -6.55 10.63
CA GLN A 304 14.82 -7.47 11.48
C GLN A 304 15.94 -6.75 12.23
N GLU A 305 16.69 -5.87 11.56
CA GLU A 305 17.75 -5.10 12.19
C GLU A 305 17.20 -4.13 13.26
N LEU A 306 16.06 -3.49 12.96
CA LEU A 306 15.37 -2.64 13.93
C LEU A 306 14.92 -3.43 15.16
N ALA A 307 14.41 -4.64 14.99
CA ALA A 307 14.00 -5.51 16.08
C ALA A 307 15.17 -5.97 16.96
N ARG A 308 16.37 -6.04 16.38
CA ARG A 308 17.64 -6.34 17.10
C ARG A 308 18.25 -5.10 17.79
N GLY A 309 17.65 -3.91 17.62
CA GLY A 309 18.17 -2.65 18.12
C GLY A 309 19.21 -1.97 17.22
N ASN A 310 19.46 -2.51 16.04
CA ASN A 310 20.45 -1.98 15.08
C ASN A 310 19.84 -0.86 14.20
N THR A 311 19.44 0.25 14.81
CA THR A 311 18.75 1.36 14.12
C THR A 311 19.60 1.94 12.98
N GLN A 312 20.91 2.03 13.14
CA GLN A 312 21.78 2.52 12.06
C GLN A 312 21.71 1.59 10.84
N ARG A 313 21.80 0.27 11.04
CA ARG A 313 21.71 -0.70 9.95
C ARG A 313 20.35 -0.71 9.28
N PHE A 314 19.26 -0.51 10.04
CA PHE A 314 17.94 -0.28 9.50
C PHE A 314 17.91 0.89 8.50
N HIS A 315 18.49 2.03 8.88
CA HIS A 315 18.58 3.20 7.99
C HIS A 315 19.52 2.98 6.80
N ASP A 316 20.63 2.27 6.97
CA ASP A 316 21.54 1.92 5.89
C ASP A 316 20.86 1.05 4.80
N ILE A 317 19.87 0.23 5.19
CA ILE A 317 19.11 -0.61 4.27
C ILE A 317 17.97 0.19 3.61
N LEU A 318 17.16 0.91 4.38
CA LEU A 318 15.98 1.61 3.83
C LEU A 318 16.31 2.98 3.21
N GLY A 319 17.33 3.68 3.68
CA GLY A 319 17.71 4.98 3.14
C GLY A 319 17.90 5.00 1.61
N PRO A 320 18.67 4.07 1.04
CA PRO A 320 18.85 3.98 -0.42
C PRO A 320 17.56 3.70 -1.21
N THR A 321 16.51 3.14 -0.57
CA THR A 321 15.24 2.84 -1.24
C THR A 321 14.31 4.05 -1.34
N VAL A 322 14.54 5.11 -0.54
CA VAL A 322 13.67 6.30 -0.49
C VAL A 322 13.65 7.07 -1.81
N PRO A 323 14.75 7.30 -2.54
CA PRO A 323 14.70 7.94 -3.85
C PRO A 323 13.83 7.18 -4.86
N LEU A 324 13.90 5.83 -4.86
CA LEU A 324 13.04 5.00 -5.68
C LEU A 324 11.56 5.17 -5.30
N SER A 325 11.26 5.12 -4.02
CA SER A 325 9.89 5.31 -3.52
C SER A 325 9.33 6.66 -3.94
N ARG A 326 10.07 7.74 -3.71
CA ARG A 326 9.65 9.09 -4.13
C ARG A 326 9.42 9.20 -5.64
N HIS A 327 10.17 8.47 -6.44
CA HIS A 327 9.98 8.44 -7.88
C HIS A 327 8.73 7.63 -8.27
N ILE A 328 8.51 6.46 -7.69
CA ILE A 328 7.30 5.63 -7.91
C ILE A 328 6.05 6.44 -7.57
N PHE A 329 6.05 7.09 -6.42
CA PHE A 329 4.90 7.86 -5.90
C PHE A 329 4.88 9.34 -6.35
N ALA A 330 5.75 9.74 -7.29
CA ALA A 330 5.69 11.08 -7.88
C ALA A 330 4.32 11.35 -8.51
N ALA A 331 3.91 12.61 -8.50
CA ALA A 331 2.62 13.03 -9.09
C ALA A 331 2.52 12.67 -10.60
N PRO A 332 1.33 12.25 -11.07
CA PRO A 332 0.09 11.99 -10.34
C PRO A 332 0.20 10.73 -9.48
N THR A 333 0.18 10.89 -8.16
CA THR A 333 0.54 9.84 -7.19
C THR A 333 -0.32 8.57 -7.33
N ARG A 334 -1.59 8.71 -7.71
CA ARG A 334 -2.50 7.57 -7.94
C ARG A 334 -2.00 6.52 -8.95
N PHE A 335 -1.01 6.86 -9.79
CA PHE A 335 -0.43 5.94 -10.79
C PHE A 335 0.83 5.22 -10.29
N TYR A 336 1.14 5.28 -8.99
CA TYR A 336 2.29 4.60 -8.39
C TYR A 336 2.28 3.07 -8.61
N LYS A 337 1.08 2.48 -8.74
CA LYS A 337 0.88 1.05 -8.96
C LYS A 337 1.66 0.51 -10.16
N THR A 338 1.78 1.33 -11.21
CA THR A 338 2.55 0.99 -12.41
C THR A 338 4.04 0.78 -12.08
N GLY A 339 4.61 1.61 -11.23
CA GLY A 339 5.99 1.42 -10.76
C GLY A 339 6.15 0.19 -9.87
N VAL A 340 5.18 -0.10 -9.01
CA VAL A 340 5.18 -1.31 -8.17
C VAL A 340 5.14 -2.58 -9.02
N VAL A 341 4.21 -2.67 -9.98
CA VAL A 341 4.10 -3.82 -10.88
C VAL A 341 5.33 -3.93 -11.80
N PHE A 342 5.90 -2.81 -12.22
CA PHE A 342 7.14 -2.81 -12.99
C PHE A 342 8.30 -3.43 -12.21
N MET A 343 8.45 -3.09 -10.92
CA MET A 343 9.44 -3.72 -10.04
C MET A 343 9.20 -5.24 -9.88
N ALA A 344 7.96 -5.64 -9.68
CA ALA A 344 7.60 -7.06 -9.60
C ALA A 344 7.95 -7.81 -10.88
N TRP A 345 7.71 -7.20 -12.04
CA TRP A 345 8.11 -7.75 -13.32
C TRP A 345 9.62 -7.81 -13.47
N LEU A 346 10.36 -6.74 -13.22
CA LEU A 346 11.83 -6.74 -13.31
C LEU A 346 12.46 -7.87 -12.48
N ASN A 347 11.92 -8.11 -11.29
CA ASN A 347 12.43 -9.09 -10.33
C ASN A 347 11.91 -10.53 -10.52
N GLY A 348 11.13 -10.80 -11.57
CA GLY A 348 10.69 -12.14 -11.89
C GLY A 348 9.48 -12.65 -11.12
N HIS A 349 8.80 -11.78 -10.35
CA HIS A 349 7.63 -12.17 -9.57
C HIS A 349 6.36 -12.34 -10.42
N GLN A 350 6.39 -11.84 -11.64
CA GLN A 350 5.41 -12.10 -12.69
C GLN A 350 6.09 -12.15 -14.06
N SER A 351 5.48 -12.82 -15.04
CA SER A 351 6.09 -13.08 -16.33
C SER A 351 5.97 -11.94 -17.34
N HIS A 352 5.08 -10.99 -17.13
CA HIS A 352 4.74 -9.89 -18.04
C HIS A 352 4.52 -8.59 -17.28
N PHE A 353 4.39 -7.48 -18.00
CA PHE A 353 4.12 -6.15 -17.43
C PHE A 353 2.67 -5.68 -17.68
N THR A 354 1.77 -6.56 -18.10
CA THR A 354 0.35 -6.23 -18.27
C THR A 354 -0.30 -5.98 -16.92
N MET A 355 -1.13 -4.96 -16.83
CA MET A 355 -1.87 -4.60 -15.62
C MET A 355 -3.37 -4.58 -15.89
N VAL A 356 -4.15 -4.81 -14.85
CA VAL A 356 -5.61 -4.65 -14.89
C VAL A 356 -5.96 -3.23 -15.36
N GLY A 357 -6.97 -3.11 -16.23
CA GLY A 357 -7.40 -1.82 -16.77
C GLY A 357 -6.36 -1.12 -17.66
N GLY A 358 -5.35 -1.86 -18.19
CA GLY A 358 -4.32 -1.27 -19.06
C GLY A 358 -3.40 -0.27 -18.35
N GLN A 359 -3.31 -0.33 -17.02
CA GLN A 359 -2.61 0.67 -16.19
C GLN A 359 -1.09 0.69 -16.38
N GLN A 360 -0.48 -0.30 -17.06
CA GLN A 360 0.95 -0.27 -17.40
C GLN A 360 1.32 0.94 -18.28
N SER A 361 0.36 1.55 -18.96
CA SER A 361 0.56 2.73 -19.82
C SER A 361 0.47 4.07 -19.08
N THR A 362 0.26 4.09 -17.77
CA THR A 362 0.07 5.34 -16.99
C THR A 362 1.38 6.06 -16.66
N ARG A 363 2.52 5.45 -16.93
CA ARG A 363 3.84 6.05 -16.78
C ARG A 363 4.63 5.97 -18.08
N SER A 364 5.39 7.02 -18.38
CA SER A 364 6.22 7.08 -19.58
C SER A 364 7.42 6.15 -19.50
N LEU A 365 7.98 5.79 -20.67
CA LEU A 365 9.24 5.03 -20.74
C LEU A 365 10.39 5.73 -20.00
N VAL A 366 10.47 7.07 -20.07
CA VAL A 366 11.47 7.86 -19.33
C VAL A 366 11.32 7.67 -17.82
N HIS A 367 10.08 7.66 -17.30
CA HIS A 367 9.81 7.37 -15.88
C HIS A 367 10.25 5.95 -15.51
N LEU A 368 9.94 4.95 -16.33
CA LEU A 368 10.32 3.55 -16.07
C LEU A 368 11.85 3.34 -16.20
N ALA A 369 12.53 4.06 -17.09
CA ALA A 369 13.98 4.03 -17.20
C ALA A 369 14.67 4.64 -15.96
N GLU A 370 14.13 5.73 -15.42
CA GLU A 370 14.65 6.32 -14.18
C GLU A 370 14.38 5.41 -12.97
N LEU A 371 13.20 4.78 -12.93
CA LEU A 371 12.88 3.79 -11.91
C LEU A 371 13.89 2.64 -11.93
N PHE A 372 14.24 2.12 -13.11
CA PHE A 372 15.26 1.08 -13.28
C PHE A 372 16.62 1.51 -12.71
N ARG A 373 17.08 2.74 -12.98
CA ARG A 373 18.33 3.28 -12.43
C ARG A 373 18.32 3.38 -10.92
N LEU A 374 17.21 3.85 -10.36
CA LEU A 374 17.03 3.97 -8.90
C LEU A 374 16.95 2.61 -8.21
N ALA A 375 16.33 1.62 -8.86
CA ALA A 375 16.27 0.25 -8.35
C ALA A 375 17.66 -0.41 -8.33
N ASP A 376 18.47 -0.19 -9.37
CA ASP A 376 19.86 -0.68 -9.41
C ASP A 376 20.72 0.02 -8.33
N ALA A 377 20.64 1.35 -8.22
CA ALA A 377 21.37 2.10 -7.22
C ALA A 377 21.02 1.69 -5.77
N ALA A 378 19.78 1.30 -5.53
CA ALA A 378 19.30 0.79 -4.25
C ALA A 378 19.54 -0.72 -4.04
N GLN A 379 20.18 -1.41 -5.00
CA GLN A 379 20.42 -2.86 -4.98
C GLN A 379 19.14 -3.69 -4.82
N LEU A 380 18.08 -3.29 -5.53
CA LEU A 380 16.76 -3.92 -5.48
C LEU A 380 16.45 -4.80 -6.70
N LEU A 381 17.39 -4.95 -7.64
CA LEU A 381 17.28 -5.86 -8.75
C LEU A 381 17.76 -7.25 -8.31
N GLU A 382 16.80 -8.11 -7.92
CA GLU A 382 17.09 -9.44 -7.35
C GLU A 382 17.79 -10.37 -8.34
N GLN A 383 17.52 -10.19 -9.64
CA GLN A 383 18.11 -10.94 -10.76
C GLN A 383 18.54 -9.94 -11.84
N PRO A 384 19.73 -9.32 -11.74
CA PRO A 384 20.15 -8.23 -12.63
C PRO A 384 20.11 -8.58 -14.12
N GLU A 385 20.49 -9.79 -14.52
CA GLU A 385 20.45 -10.25 -15.92
C GLU A 385 19.02 -10.29 -16.45
N LEU A 386 18.07 -10.81 -15.64
CA LEU A 386 16.66 -10.84 -15.98
C LEU A 386 16.08 -9.42 -16.07
N ALA A 387 16.43 -8.57 -15.12
CA ALA A 387 15.97 -7.17 -15.11
C ALA A 387 16.44 -6.41 -16.36
N VAL A 388 17.71 -6.59 -16.76
CA VAL A 388 18.26 -6.01 -18.00
C VAL A 388 17.56 -6.58 -19.23
N HIS A 389 17.34 -7.89 -19.30
CA HIS A 389 16.62 -8.52 -20.40
C HIS A 389 15.20 -7.92 -20.54
N ARG A 390 14.47 -7.81 -19.45
CA ARG A 390 13.11 -7.25 -19.40
C ARG A 390 13.08 -5.77 -19.76
N MET A 391 14.03 -4.98 -19.26
CA MET A 391 14.15 -3.57 -19.63
C MET A 391 14.42 -3.42 -21.13
N LYS A 392 15.30 -4.24 -21.72
CA LYS A 392 15.53 -4.25 -23.17
C LYS A 392 14.27 -4.65 -23.95
N THR A 393 13.50 -5.60 -23.48
CA THR A 393 12.21 -5.96 -24.08
C THR A 393 11.24 -4.77 -24.08
N LEU A 394 11.15 -4.03 -22.97
CA LEU A 394 10.33 -2.83 -22.91
C LEU A 394 10.82 -1.75 -23.88
N LEU A 395 12.12 -1.53 -23.96
CA LEU A 395 12.72 -0.57 -24.89
C LEU A 395 12.39 -0.93 -26.35
N ALA A 396 12.52 -2.20 -26.71
CA ALA A 396 12.18 -2.69 -28.06
C ALA A 396 10.71 -2.49 -28.40
N LEU A 397 9.78 -2.68 -27.45
CA LEU A 397 8.36 -2.36 -27.64
C LEU A 397 8.10 -0.86 -27.90
N HIS A 398 9.04 0.01 -27.54
CA HIS A 398 9.00 1.44 -27.78
C HIS A 398 9.91 1.88 -28.95
N GLY A 399 10.37 0.93 -29.81
CA GLY A 399 11.18 1.22 -30.99
C GLY A 399 12.65 1.56 -30.67
N ILE A 400 13.16 1.15 -29.52
CA ILE A 400 14.57 1.35 -29.12
C ILE A 400 15.25 -0.02 -29.08
N GLU A 401 16.25 -0.21 -29.97
CA GLU A 401 17.03 -1.45 -30.10
C GLU A 401 18.31 -1.45 -29.25
#